data_e8ad6dc167e4dfb05f306bb40476225a
#
_entry.id   e8ad6dc167e4dfb05f306bb40476225a
#
_cell.length_a   1.000
_cell.length_b   1.000
_cell.length_c   1.000
_cell.angle_alpha   90.00
_cell.angle_beta   90.00
_cell.angle_gamma   90.00
#
_symmetry.space_group_name_H-M   'P 1'
#
loop_
_entity.id
_entity.type
_entity.pdbx_description
1 polymer ?
#
loop_
_entity_poly.entity_id
_entity_poly.type
_entity_poly.pdbx_seq_one_letter_code
_entity_poly.pdbx_strand_id
1 'polypeptide(L)'
;MNISPIFENYGRPAAFVSKDGEELSEMKAFISPLRYKNKMYLYGVNTEIGYKSQGHYLYIGPPDPDLTAADDGEYIACLGEKYRIDRAEKVYKGNEVFYIWAIIRVIVEID
;
A
#
# COMPACT_ATOMS: atom_id res chain seq x y z
N MET A 1 20.16 8.35 7.55
CA MET A 1 19.67 8.95 6.30
C MET A 1 18.15 8.93 6.30
N ASN A 2 17.57 10.01 5.91
CA ASN A 2 16.11 10.16 5.91
C ASN A 2 15.58 9.97 4.50
N ILE A 3 14.62 9.06 4.33
CA ILE A 3 14.01 8.79 3.03
C ILE A 3 12.85 9.73 2.72
N SER A 4 12.41 10.49 3.72
CA SER A 4 11.24 11.37 3.56
C SER A 4 11.30 12.31 2.35
N PRO A 5 12.43 12.90 2.00
CA PRO A 5 12.47 13.77 0.82
C PRO A 5 12.09 13.04 -0.47
N ILE A 6 12.36 11.76 -0.57
CA ILE A 6 12.01 11.00 -1.76
C ILE A 6 10.50 10.91 -1.88
N PHE A 7 9.80 10.65 -0.78
CA PHE A 7 8.34 10.60 -0.80
C PHE A 7 7.75 11.97 -1.09
N GLU A 8 8.31 13.02 -0.45
CA GLU A 8 7.78 14.36 -0.65
C GLU A 8 7.93 14.85 -2.09
N ASN A 9 9.01 14.47 -2.73
CA ASN A 9 9.31 14.97 -4.07
C ASN A 9 8.69 14.12 -5.18
N TYR A 10 8.55 12.82 -4.97
CA TYR A 10 8.16 11.91 -6.03
C TYR A 10 6.93 11.07 -5.72
N GLY A 11 6.48 11.08 -4.48
CA GLY A 11 5.31 10.30 -4.10
C GLY A 11 4.02 10.93 -4.57
N ARG A 12 2.97 10.13 -4.58
CA ARG A 12 1.63 10.61 -4.89
C ARG A 12 0.92 11.01 -3.60
N PRO A 13 0.11 12.07 -3.63
CA PRO A 13 -0.69 12.40 -2.46
C PRO A 13 -1.66 11.28 -2.15
N ALA A 14 -1.72 10.89 -0.90
CA ALA A 14 -2.61 9.84 -0.45
C ALA A 14 -3.07 10.16 0.96
N ALA A 15 -4.13 9.52 1.39
CA ALA A 15 -4.66 9.72 2.73
C ALA A 15 -4.95 8.36 3.36
N PHE A 16 -4.72 8.28 4.66
CA PHE A 16 -5.10 7.15 5.47
C PHE A 16 -6.43 7.49 6.11
N VAL A 17 -7.44 6.66 5.91
CA VAL A 17 -8.82 7.01 6.20
C VAL A 17 -9.43 5.94 7.10
N SER A 18 -10.25 6.39 8.06
CA SER A 18 -10.94 5.47 8.96
C SER A 18 -12.05 4.73 8.22
N LYS A 19 -12.54 3.67 8.84
CA LYS A 19 -13.64 2.92 8.24
C LYS A 19 -14.91 3.76 8.05
N ASP A 20 -15.03 4.84 8.79
CA ASP A 20 -16.18 5.74 8.71
C ASP A 20 -15.99 6.83 7.67
N GLY A 21 -14.83 6.89 7.02
CA GLY A 21 -14.57 7.87 6.00
C GLY A 21 -13.86 9.12 6.50
N GLU A 22 -13.40 9.12 7.74
CA GLU A 22 -12.70 10.25 8.29
C GLU A 22 -11.21 10.18 7.96
N GLU A 23 -10.68 11.24 7.39
CA GLU A 23 -9.27 11.28 7.06
C GLU A 23 -8.43 11.36 8.33
N LEU A 24 -7.59 10.38 8.54
CA LEU A 24 -6.75 10.30 9.74
C LEU A 24 -5.39 10.91 9.53
N SER A 25 -4.85 10.83 8.34
CA SER A 25 -3.51 11.29 8.04
C SER A 25 -3.33 11.47 6.55
N GLU A 26 -2.48 12.40 6.18
CA GLU A 26 -2.09 12.58 4.79
C GLU A 26 -0.63 12.18 4.63
N MET A 27 -0.28 11.66 3.47
CA MET A 27 1.10 11.32 3.17
C MET A 27 1.33 11.35 1.68
N LYS A 28 2.58 11.23 1.30
CA LYS A 28 2.94 10.98 -0.09
C LYS A 28 3.65 9.65 -0.14
N ALA A 29 3.24 8.82 -1.07
CA ALA A 29 3.71 7.45 -1.14
C ALA A 29 3.75 6.98 -2.57
N PHE A 30 4.46 5.88 -2.80
CA PHE A 30 4.49 5.24 -4.10
C PHE A 30 3.46 4.12 -4.10
N ILE A 31 2.59 4.15 -5.10
CA ILE A 31 1.57 3.12 -5.26
C ILE A 31 1.63 2.67 -6.70
N SER A 32 1.91 1.39 -6.92
CA SER A 32 2.03 0.85 -8.26
C SER A 32 1.39 -0.52 -8.33
N PRO A 33 0.93 -0.92 -9.50
CA PRO A 33 0.33 -2.25 -9.64
C PRO A 33 1.31 -3.33 -9.23
N LEU A 34 0.83 -4.28 -8.47
CA LEU A 34 1.64 -5.41 -8.05
C LEU A 34 1.53 -6.48 -9.12
N ARG A 35 2.68 -6.86 -9.64
CA ARG A 35 2.73 -7.84 -10.71
C ARG A 35 3.28 -9.14 -10.19
N TYR A 36 2.55 -10.19 -10.44
CA TYR A 36 2.91 -11.51 -9.94
C TYR A 36 3.61 -12.38 -10.97
N LYS A 37 3.76 -11.85 -12.15
CA LYS A 37 4.29 -12.60 -13.25
C LYS A 37 5.53 -13.42 -12.89
N ASN A 38 6.51 -12.78 -12.29
CA ASN A 38 7.75 -13.48 -11.98
C ASN A 38 7.58 -14.54 -10.92
N LYS A 39 6.73 -14.27 -9.97
CA LYS A 39 6.48 -15.24 -8.91
C LYS A 39 5.74 -16.45 -9.42
N MET A 40 4.85 -16.21 -10.33
CA MET A 40 4.05 -17.31 -10.85
C MET A 40 4.89 -18.28 -11.65
N TYR A 41 5.92 -17.78 -12.32
CA TYR A 41 6.82 -18.65 -13.03
C TYR A 41 7.46 -19.68 -12.12
N LEU A 42 7.79 -19.26 -10.94
CA LEU A 42 8.50 -20.16 -10.04
C LEU A 42 7.69 -21.37 -9.70
N TYR A 43 6.40 -21.24 -9.73
CA TYR A 43 5.54 -22.35 -9.34
C TYR A 43 4.91 -23.06 -10.51
N GLY A 44 5.01 -22.46 -11.67
CA GLY A 44 4.63 -23.13 -12.90
C GLY A 44 3.17 -23.34 -13.14
N VAL A 45 2.34 -23.18 -12.15
CA VAL A 45 0.92 -23.52 -12.30
C VAL A 45 -0.02 -22.40 -11.94
N ASN A 46 0.48 -21.38 -11.33
CA ASN A 46 -0.41 -20.39 -10.74
C ASN A 46 -0.47 -19.09 -11.50
N THR A 47 -0.03 -19.11 -12.73
CA THR A 47 -0.01 -17.92 -13.55
C THR A 47 -1.39 -17.30 -13.65
N GLU A 48 -2.38 -18.13 -13.82
CA GLU A 48 -3.74 -17.64 -13.92
C GLU A 48 -4.22 -17.05 -12.61
N ILE A 49 -3.74 -17.63 -11.52
CA ILE A 49 -4.10 -17.10 -10.22
C ILE A 49 -3.55 -15.71 -10.05
N GLY A 50 -2.36 -15.47 -10.57
CA GLY A 50 -1.79 -14.14 -10.56
C GLY A 50 -2.69 -13.12 -11.23
N TYR A 51 -3.30 -13.49 -12.32
CA TYR A 51 -4.21 -12.59 -12.99
C TYR A 51 -5.46 -12.33 -12.19
N LYS A 52 -5.90 -13.32 -11.46
CA LYS A 52 -7.09 -13.15 -10.66
C LYS A 52 -6.84 -12.27 -9.45
N SER A 53 -5.59 -11.99 -9.19
CA SER A 53 -5.23 -11.07 -8.12
C SER A 53 -5.22 -9.62 -8.61
N GLN A 54 -5.79 -9.35 -9.74
CA GLN A 54 -5.87 -7.99 -10.23
C GLN A 54 -6.51 -7.09 -9.19
N GLY A 55 -6.04 -5.87 -9.16
CA GLY A 55 -6.48 -4.94 -8.15
C GLY A 55 -5.55 -4.87 -6.96
N HIS A 56 -4.51 -5.68 -6.94
CA HIS A 56 -3.49 -5.58 -5.91
C HIS A 56 -2.43 -4.58 -6.32
N TYR A 57 -1.99 -3.81 -5.34
CA TYR A 57 -0.99 -2.78 -5.56
C TYR A 57 0.06 -2.86 -4.46
N LEU A 58 1.24 -2.37 -4.78
CA LEU A 58 2.31 -2.23 -3.81
C LEU A 58 2.36 -0.78 -3.36
N TYR A 59 2.30 -0.60 -2.06
CA TYR A 59 2.43 0.70 -1.42
C TYR A 59 3.82 0.77 -0.78
N ILE A 60 4.53 1.87 -0.98
CA ILE A 60 5.77 2.16 -0.28
C ILE A 60 5.66 3.60 0.20
N GLY A 61 5.70 3.79 1.50
CA GLY A 61 5.47 5.10 2.07
C GLY A 61 6.26 5.36 3.32
N PRO A 62 6.07 6.55 3.89
CA PRO A 62 6.83 6.96 5.06
C PRO A 62 6.45 6.17 6.30
N PRO A 63 7.28 6.24 7.36
CA PRO A 63 6.98 5.55 8.61
C PRO A 63 5.67 6.01 9.26
N ASP A 64 5.24 7.20 8.97
CA ASP A 64 4.01 7.76 9.53
C ASP A 64 3.13 8.23 8.38
N PRO A 65 1.90 7.75 8.26
CA PRO A 65 1.17 6.89 9.21
C PRO A 65 1.67 5.44 9.20
N ASP A 66 1.52 4.79 10.34
CA ASP A 66 1.95 3.41 10.53
C ASP A 66 0.85 2.47 10.09
N LEU A 67 0.96 1.97 8.88
CA LEU A 67 -0.07 1.09 8.33
C LEU A 67 -0.09 -0.28 8.99
N THR A 68 0.99 -0.64 9.70
CA THR A 68 1.01 -1.94 10.37
C THR A 68 0.09 -1.95 11.57
N ALA A 69 -0.30 -0.78 12.05
CA ALA A 69 -1.22 -0.64 13.16
C ALA A 69 -2.65 -0.34 12.71
N ALA A 70 -2.92 -0.45 11.42
CA ALA A 70 -4.25 -0.13 10.90
C ALA A 70 -5.29 -1.11 11.41
N ASP A 71 -6.45 -0.57 11.77
CA ASP A 71 -7.58 -1.39 12.19
C ASP A 71 -8.35 -1.88 10.97
N ASP A 72 -9.14 -2.91 11.20
CA ASP A 72 -9.95 -3.48 10.15
C ASP A 72 -10.92 -2.42 9.60
N GLY A 73 -10.98 -2.33 8.29
CA GLY A 73 -11.86 -1.35 7.64
C GLY A 73 -11.22 -0.01 7.32
N GLU A 74 -10.04 0.25 7.87
CA GLU A 74 -9.31 1.45 7.50
C GLU A 74 -8.69 1.26 6.13
N TYR A 75 -8.56 2.34 5.37
CA TYR A 75 -8.13 2.21 4.00
C TYR A 75 -7.28 3.41 3.56
N ILE A 76 -6.71 3.28 2.37
CA ILE A 76 -5.93 4.34 1.76
C ILE A 76 -6.72 4.91 0.60
N ALA A 77 -6.81 6.23 0.53
CA ALA A 77 -7.43 6.92 -0.60
C ALA A 77 -6.33 7.62 -1.39
N CYS A 78 -6.31 7.43 -2.69
CA CYS A 78 -5.30 8.03 -3.55
C CYS A 78 -5.89 8.25 -4.93
N LEU A 79 -5.85 9.50 -5.37
CA LEU A 79 -6.27 9.86 -6.73
C LEU A 79 -7.65 9.30 -7.11
N GLY A 80 -8.58 9.37 -6.18
CA GLY A 80 -9.95 8.93 -6.44
C GLY A 80 -10.21 7.46 -6.24
N GLU A 81 -9.19 6.70 -5.93
CA GLU A 81 -9.34 5.27 -5.66
C GLU A 81 -9.20 4.99 -4.18
N LYS A 82 -9.86 3.93 -3.73
CA LYS A 82 -9.75 3.47 -2.35
C LYS A 82 -9.12 2.10 -2.35
N TYR A 83 -8.21 1.88 -1.39
CA TYR A 83 -7.48 0.63 -1.30
C TYR A 83 -7.54 0.10 0.12
N ARG A 84 -7.94 -1.15 0.27
CA ARG A 84 -7.86 -1.80 1.58
C ARG A 84 -6.44 -2.31 1.79
N ILE A 85 -6.02 -2.38 3.04
CA ILE A 85 -4.68 -2.82 3.39
C ILE A 85 -4.75 -4.32 3.68
N ASP A 86 -4.10 -5.13 2.85
CA ASP A 86 -4.08 -6.57 3.07
C ASP A 86 -2.94 -6.98 3.97
N ARG A 87 -1.80 -6.31 3.83
CA ARG A 87 -0.62 -6.63 4.62
C ARG A 87 0.31 -5.43 4.62
N ALA A 88 0.90 -5.13 5.77
CA ALA A 88 1.86 -4.05 5.88
C ALA A 88 3.01 -4.47 6.76
N GLU A 89 4.21 -3.99 6.43
CA GLU A 89 5.40 -4.30 7.20
C GLU A 89 6.30 -3.09 7.26
N LYS A 90 6.99 -2.96 8.38
CA LYS A 90 7.98 -1.93 8.58
C LYS A 90 9.33 -2.42 8.09
N VAL A 91 10.04 -1.56 7.40
CA VAL A 91 11.42 -1.83 7.01
C VAL A 91 12.31 -0.94 7.85
N TYR A 92 13.25 -1.55 8.53
CA TYR A 92 14.11 -0.85 9.48
C TYR A 92 15.46 -0.55 8.89
N LYS A 93 16.03 0.56 9.36
CA LYS A 93 17.43 0.86 9.15
C LYS A 93 18.01 1.07 10.55
N GLY A 94 18.80 0.10 11.01
CA GLY A 94 19.22 0.10 12.40
C GLY A 94 18.01 -0.12 13.30
N ASN A 95 17.80 0.80 14.22
CA ASN A 95 16.68 0.72 15.16
C ASN A 95 15.49 1.59 14.76
N GLU A 96 15.59 2.24 13.62
CA GLU A 96 14.54 3.17 13.19
C GLU A 96 13.76 2.59 12.02
N VAL A 97 12.49 2.89 11.96
CA VAL A 97 11.68 2.52 10.82
C VAL A 97 12.09 3.42 9.66
N PHE A 98 12.52 2.81 8.58
CA PHE A 98 12.99 3.52 7.41
C PHE A 98 11.84 3.86 6.47
N TYR A 99 11.02 2.86 6.17
CA TYR A 99 9.79 3.06 5.42
C TYR A 99 8.83 1.90 5.72
N ILE A 100 7.62 2.01 5.18
CA ILE A 100 6.62 0.96 5.30
C ILE A 100 6.23 0.53 3.90
N TRP A 101 6.16 -0.79 3.68
CA TRP A 101 5.56 -1.28 2.46
C TRP A 101 4.29 -2.04 2.80
N ALA A 102 3.39 -2.08 1.85
CA ALA A 102 2.12 -2.76 2.07
C ALA A 102 1.60 -3.33 0.77
N ILE A 103 0.86 -4.41 0.89
CA ILE A 103 0.08 -4.93 -0.22
C ILE A 103 -1.33 -4.43 0.00
N ILE A 104 -1.83 -3.67 -0.95
CA ILE A 104 -3.14 -3.06 -0.85
C ILE A 104 -3.97 -3.49 -2.06
N ARG A 105 -5.27 -3.37 -1.93
CA ARG A 105 -6.17 -3.85 -2.98
C ARG A 105 -7.26 -2.82 -3.21
N VAL A 106 -7.55 -2.55 -4.48
CA VAL A 106 -8.61 -1.62 -4.85
C VAL A 106 -9.93 -2.12 -4.28
N ILE A 107 -10.65 -1.21 -3.65
CA ILE A 107 -12.00 -1.49 -3.17
C ILE A 107 -12.95 -1.15 -4.29
N VAL A 108 -13.69 -2.13 -4.74
CA VAL A 108 -14.70 -1.94 -5.78
C VAL A 108 -16.05 -1.88 -5.08
N GLU A 109 -16.69 -0.73 -5.19
CA GLU A 109 -18.02 -0.57 -4.62
C GLU A 109 -19.06 -0.97 -5.65
N ILE A 110 -19.90 -1.90 -5.26
CA ILE A 110 -20.97 -2.38 -6.13
C ILE A 110 -22.27 -1.89 -5.55
N ASP A 111 -22.98 -1.13 -6.30
CA ASP A 111 -24.29 -0.62 -5.87
C ASP A 111 -25.40 -1.61 -6.18
#